data_cde53fcf58740e898d28ff5e04cb0c9b
#
_entry.id   cde53fcf58740e898d28ff5e04cb0c9b
#
_cell.length_a   1.000
_cell.length_b   1.000
_cell.length_c   1.000
_cell.angle_alpha   90.00
_cell.angle_beta   90.00
_cell.angle_gamma   90.00
#
_symmetry.space_group_name_H-M   'P 1'
#
loop_
_entity.id
_entity.type
_entity.pdbx_description
1 polymer ?
#
loop_
_entity_poly.entity_id
_entity_poly.type
_entity_poly.pdbx_seq_one_letter_code
_entity_poly.pdbx_strand_id
1 'polypeptide(L)'
;MTDRISALLEGAIDLHCHSGPSVMPRRLNHVDAIREADEAGLRAILFKDHYYSVTPTVALLEEIMNFRVRLLTGVPLNNTVGGINPYAVDHGFKLGARLVWMPTFSAANHIRHSHRRKYLPTKEPMMPPRALTVVDDLGELIDDVKVVLDQIAAQDAVLSAGHLHISEIWPLFTEAKARGVTRLLVNHPSFLIGASHADMTELAGMGAYLEHSSCMWAGVQGRNYTAEGLKALIDAGGVANTIIGSDLGQVGNPTPVEGLRYVIGMLIDLGFGDDDIRAMIGGNAAKLIGLDAEAETALVA
;
A
#
# COMPACT_ATOMS: atom_id res chain seq x y z
N MET A 1 -16.63 -18.46 15.09
CA MET A 1 -15.59 -18.00 14.12
C MET A 1 -15.94 -16.61 13.56
N THR A 2 -17.11 -16.41 12.99
CA THR A 2 -17.56 -15.11 12.42
C THR A 2 -17.47 -13.95 13.41
N ASP A 3 -17.90 -14.12 14.65
CA ASP A 3 -17.84 -13.10 15.70
C ASP A 3 -16.39 -12.71 16.07
N ARG A 4 -15.48 -13.71 16.13
CA ARG A 4 -14.06 -13.48 16.39
C ARG A 4 -13.40 -12.70 15.25
N ILE A 5 -13.69 -13.05 13.98
CA ILE A 5 -13.18 -12.34 12.81
C ILE A 5 -13.67 -10.88 12.83
N SER A 6 -14.94 -10.65 13.13
CA SER A 6 -15.49 -9.28 13.22
C SER A 6 -14.84 -8.47 14.33
N ALA A 7 -14.63 -9.06 15.50
CA ALA A 7 -13.97 -8.41 16.63
C ALA A 7 -12.48 -8.11 16.37
N LEU A 8 -11.81 -8.93 15.55
CA LEU A 8 -10.43 -8.67 15.13
C LEU A 8 -10.35 -7.59 14.05
N LEU A 9 -11.34 -7.53 13.15
CA LEU A 9 -11.39 -6.53 12.09
C LEU A 9 -11.65 -5.11 12.62
N GLU A 10 -12.33 -4.97 13.75
CA GLU A 10 -12.56 -3.67 14.37
C GLU A 10 -11.24 -2.99 14.73
N GLY A 11 -11.07 -1.75 14.27
CA GLY A 11 -9.84 -0.98 14.40
C GLY A 11 -8.76 -1.29 13.36
N ALA A 12 -9.02 -2.20 12.41
CA ALA A 12 -8.10 -2.48 11.31
C ALA A 12 -7.84 -1.26 10.43
N ILE A 13 -6.70 -1.26 9.74
CA ILE A 13 -6.29 -0.21 8.80
C ILE A 13 -5.91 -0.85 7.46
N ASP A 14 -6.62 -0.48 6.41
CA ASP A 14 -6.27 -0.87 5.05
C ASP A 14 -5.44 0.23 4.37
N LEU A 15 -4.17 -0.04 4.12
CA LEU A 15 -3.28 0.90 3.43
C LEU A 15 -3.25 0.72 1.91
N HIS A 16 -4.16 -0.09 1.33
CA HIS A 16 -4.10 -0.44 -0.08
C HIS A 16 -5.47 -0.74 -0.68
N CYS A 17 -6.38 0.24 -0.69
CA CYS A 17 -7.72 0.08 -1.29
C CYS A 17 -7.79 0.66 -2.70
N HIS A 18 -8.30 -0.12 -3.64
CA HIS A 18 -8.58 0.31 -5.02
C HIS A 18 -10.07 0.51 -5.25
N SER A 19 -10.56 1.73 -5.17
CA SER A 19 -11.94 2.10 -5.50
C SER A 19 -12.01 3.08 -6.66
N GLY A 20 -13.22 3.36 -7.14
CA GLY A 20 -13.44 4.30 -8.25
C GLY A 20 -13.96 5.67 -7.79
N PRO A 21 -13.95 6.66 -8.71
CA PRO A 21 -13.74 6.53 -10.16
C PRO A 21 -12.31 6.17 -10.54
N SER A 22 -12.15 5.38 -11.60
CA SER A 22 -10.85 4.99 -12.17
C SER A 22 -11.03 4.62 -13.65
N VAL A 23 -9.96 4.74 -14.42
CA VAL A 23 -9.92 4.21 -15.80
C VAL A 23 -9.95 2.68 -15.84
N MET A 24 -9.56 2.04 -14.73
CA MET A 24 -9.75 0.61 -14.53
C MET A 24 -11.14 0.33 -13.96
N PRO A 25 -11.82 -0.75 -14.39
CA PRO A 25 -13.08 -1.17 -13.79
C PRO A 25 -12.89 -1.45 -12.28
N ARG A 26 -13.74 -0.82 -11.46
CA ARG A 26 -13.75 -1.01 -10.01
C ARG A 26 -15.08 -1.60 -9.55
N ARG A 27 -15.02 -2.47 -8.55
CA ARG A 27 -16.20 -3.08 -7.92
C ARG A 27 -16.96 -2.07 -7.05
N LEU A 28 -16.22 -1.18 -6.38
CA LEU A 28 -16.73 -0.14 -5.50
C LEU A 28 -16.28 1.24 -5.99
N ASN A 29 -17.08 2.25 -5.79
CA ASN A 29 -16.62 3.64 -5.81
C ASN A 29 -16.09 4.04 -4.42
N HIS A 30 -15.51 5.23 -4.28
CA HIS A 30 -14.96 5.70 -3.01
C HIS A 30 -16.03 5.78 -1.91
N VAL A 31 -17.25 6.23 -2.25
CA VAL A 31 -18.35 6.37 -1.28
C VAL A 31 -18.77 5.00 -0.73
N ASP A 32 -18.90 4.00 -1.59
CA ASP A 32 -19.27 2.65 -1.14
C ASP A 32 -18.15 2.01 -0.31
N ALA A 33 -16.89 2.22 -0.68
CA ALA A 33 -15.74 1.73 0.09
C ALA A 33 -15.65 2.40 1.47
N ILE A 34 -15.95 3.71 1.58
CA ILE A 34 -16.01 4.43 2.86
C ILE A 34 -17.12 3.82 3.75
N ARG A 35 -18.32 3.63 3.19
CA ARG A 35 -19.46 3.06 3.94
C ARG A 35 -19.14 1.66 4.46
N GLU A 36 -18.62 0.79 3.58
CA GLU A 36 -18.25 -0.58 3.95
C GLU A 36 -17.18 -0.60 5.05
N ALA A 37 -16.14 0.24 4.94
CA ALA A 37 -15.09 0.36 5.94
C ALA A 37 -15.61 0.90 7.28
N ASP A 38 -16.47 1.93 7.26
CA ASP A 38 -17.06 2.53 8.46
C ASP A 38 -18.02 1.55 9.16
N GLU A 39 -18.87 0.84 8.41
CA GLU A 39 -19.77 -0.20 8.94
C GLU A 39 -18.99 -1.39 9.53
N ALA A 40 -17.85 -1.73 8.96
CA ALA A 40 -16.98 -2.79 9.46
C ALA A 40 -16.12 -2.37 10.66
N GLY A 41 -16.14 -1.09 11.04
CA GLY A 41 -15.38 -0.54 12.16
C GLY A 41 -13.89 -0.36 11.88
N LEU A 42 -13.48 -0.20 10.62
CA LEU A 42 -12.09 0.11 10.29
C LEU A 42 -11.69 1.47 10.89
N ARG A 43 -10.48 1.57 11.40
CA ARG A 43 -9.90 2.82 11.89
C ARG A 43 -9.51 3.76 10.76
N ALA A 44 -8.94 3.21 9.66
CA ALA A 44 -8.55 3.99 8.50
C ALA A 44 -8.55 3.15 7.21
N ILE A 45 -8.71 3.84 6.09
CA ILE A 45 -8.59 3.27 4.75
C ILE A 45 -7.80 4.22 3.86
N LEU A 46 -6.81 3.70 3.13
CA LEU A 46 -6.01 4.46 2.18
C LEU A 46 -6.43 4.14 0.75
N PHE A 47 -6.91 5.16 0.04
CA PHE A 47 -7.28 5.04 -1.36
C PHE A 47 -6.09 5.20 -2.29
N LYS A 48 -5.95 4.26 -3.20
CA LYS A 48 -4.91 4.24 -4.23
C LYS A 48 -5.52 4.10 -5.62
N ASP A 49 -5.12 4.96 -6.54
CA ASP A 49 -5.25 4.71 -7.97
C ASP A 49 -3.85 4.74 -8.61
N HIS A 50 -3.65 3.97 -9.69
CA HIS A 50 -2.36 3.95 -10.39
C HIS A 50 -2.18 5.12 -11.34
N TYR A 51 -3.25 5.84 -11.69
CA TYR A 51 -3.25 6.83 -12.75
C TYR A 51 -3.33 8.27 -12.26
N TYR A 52 -3.75 8.50 -11.00
CA TYR A 52 -3.82 9.84 -10.43
C TYR A 52 -3.77 9.80 -8.89
N SER A 53 -3.48 10.94 -8.28
CA SER A 53 -3.63 11.09 -6.83
C SER A 53 -5.09 11.33 -6.49
N VAL A 54 -5.67 10.52 -5.63
CA VAL A 54 -7.06 10.64 -5.17
C VAL A 54 -7.22 11.71 -4.08
N THR A 55 -6.16 12.42 -3.71
CA THR A 55 -6.15 13.37 -2.60
C THR A 55 -7.22 14.46 -2.71
N PRO A 56 -7.41 15.15 -3.86
CA PRO A 56 -8.47 16.14 -3.98
C PRO A 56 -9.87 15.55 -3.83
N THR A 57 -10.07 14.32 -4.30
CA THR A 57 -11.36 13.62 -4.18
C THR A 57 -11.66 13.30 -2.72
N VAL A 58 -10.68 12.81 -1.98
CA VAL A 58 -10.85 12.48 -0.56
C VAL A 58 -11.12 13.74 0.25
N ALA A 59 -10.38 14.82 0.04
CA ALA A 59 -10.64 16.10 0.70
C ALA A 59 -12.10 16.55 0.52
N LEU A 60 -12.63 16.44 -0.72
CA LEU A 60 -14.05 16.75 -0.98
C LEU A 60 -15.00 15.79 -0.25
N LEU A 61 -14.68 14.50 -0.21
CA LEU A 61 -15.54 13.50 0.46
C LEU A 61 -15.59 13.73 1.98
N GLU A 62 -14.49 14.16 2.58
CA GLU A 62 -14.44 14.54 4.00
C GLU A 62 -15.34 15.75 4.34
N GLU A 63 -15.52 16.69 3.38
CA GLU A 63 -16.42 17.83 3.56
C GLU A 63 -17.90 17.47 3.42
N ILE A 64 -18.25 16.50 2.58
CA ILE A 64 -19.66 16.24 2.21
C ILE A 64 -20.26 14.97 2.82
N MET A 65 -19.44 14.09 3.42
CA MET A 65 -19.89 12.84 4.04
C MET A 65 -19.63 12.84 5.54
N ASN A 66 -20.47 12.09 6.26
CA ASN A 66 -20.27 11.82 7.68
C ASN A 66 -19.91 10.35 7.88
N PHE A 67 -18.75 10.06 8.47
CA PHE A 67 -18.21 8.74 8.76
C PHE A 67 -17.18 8.83 9.88
N ARG A 68 -16.81 7.70 10.48
CA ARG A 68 -15.80 7.61 11.57
C ARG A 68 -14.45 7.15 11.05
N VAL A 69 -14.44 6.34 9.97
CA VAL A 69 -13.21 5.80 9.39
C VAL A 69 -12.34 6.94 8.85
N ARG A 70 -11.05 6.96 9.22
CA ARG A 70 -10.12 7.96 8.70
C ARG A 70 -9.76 7.67 7.25
N LEU A 71 -9.90 8.68 6.39
CA LEU A 71 -9.51 8.56 4.98
C LEU A 71 -8.04 8.97 4.81
N LEU A 72 -7.31 8.17 4.05
CA LEU A 72 -5.89 8.39 3.76
C LEU A 72 -5.67 8.35 2.26
N THR A 73 -4.65 9.06 1.81
CA THR A 73 -4.28 9.13 0.39
C THR A 73 -2.78 9.16 0.19
N GLY A 74 -2.38 9.02 -1.07
CA GLY A 74 -0.99 9.13 -1.48
C GLY A 74 -0.83 9.55 -2.93
N VAL A 75 0.42 9.69 -3.34
CA VAL A 75 0.81 10.10 -4.70
C VAL A 75 1.49 8.94 -5.41
N PRO A 76 0.91 8.37 -6.47
CA PRO A 76 1.52 7.31 -7.27
C PRO A 76 2.38 7.93 -8.39
N LEU A 77 3.69 7.73 -8.37
CA LEU A 77 4.63 8.33 -9.33
C LEU A 77 4.67 7.58 -10.67
N ASN A 78 3.53 7.54 -11.36
CA ASN A 78 3.40 6.95 -12.68
C ASN A 78 3.38 8.02 -13.80
N ASN A 79 3.43 7.59 -15.06
CA ASN A 79 3.45 8.50 -16.21
C ASN A 79 2.31 9.53 -16.21
N THR A 80 1.15 9.17 -15.70
CA THR A 80 -0.06 10.01 -15.68
C THR A 80 0.02 11.19 -14.73
N VAL A 81 0.95 11.17 -13.77
CA VAL A 81 1.27 12.30 -12.90
C VAL A 81 2.61 12.96 -13.25
N GLY A 82 3.15 12.64 -14.45
CA GLY A 82 4.43 13.16 -14.92
C GLY A 82 5.65 12.29 -14.59
N GLY A 83 5.44 11.05 -14.12
CA GLY A 83 6.51 10.13 -13.71
C GLY A 83 6.98 10.42 -12.29
N ILE A 84 8.30 10.36 -12.05
CA ILE A 84 8.92 10.74 -10.79
C ILE A 84 8.94 12.27 -10.75
N ASN A 85 7.88 12.85 -10.18
CA ASN A 85 7.57 14.26 -10.28
C ASN A 85 7.48 14.91 -8.89
N PRO A 86 8.53 15.66 -8.46
CA PRO A 86 8.53 16.37 -7.17
C PRO A 86 7.37 17.36 -7.00
N TYR A 87 6.90 17.99 -8.08
CA TYR A 87 5.76 18.92 -8.01
C TYR A 87 4.45 18.22 -7.69
N ALA A 88 4.24 17.00 -8.20
CA ALA A 88 3.07 16.19 -7.86
C ALA A 88 3.10 15.76 -6.39
N VAL A 89 4.28 15.46 -5.85
CA VAL A 89 4.49 15.10 -4.44
C VAL A 89 4.21 16.31 -3.53
N ASP A 90 4.79 17.47 -3.83
CA ASP A 90 4.57 18.72 -3.09
C ASP A 90 3.08 19.08 -3.04
N HIS A 91 2.39 19.04 -4.18
CA HIS A 91 0.96 19.30 -4.26
C HIS A 91 0.15 18.27 -3.43
N GLY A 92 0.49 16.97 -3.54
CA GLY A 92 -0.18 15.92 -2.79
C GLY A 92 -0.06 16.11 -1.27
N PHE A 93 1.13 16.42 -0.77
CA PHE A 93 1.35 16.70 0.65
C PHE A 93 0.57 17.90 1.16
N LYS A 94 0.47 18.98 0.38
CA LYS A 94 -0.32 20.17 0.73
C LYS A 94 -1.83 19.88 0.80
N LEU A 95 -2.30 18.80 0.18
CA LEU A 95 -3.66 18.31 0.26
C LEU A 95 -3.83 17.13 1.24
N GLY A 96 -2.82 16.81 2.05
CA GLY A 96 -2.92 15.81 3.11
C GLY A 96 -2.53 14.39 2.72
N ALA A 97 -1.83 14.18 1.58
CA ALA A 97 -1.26 12.86 1.26
C ALA A 97 -0.30 12.41 2.38
N ARG A 98 -0.35 11.13 2.72
CA ARG A 98 0.48 10.51 3.78
C ARG A 98 1.52 9.54 3.23
N LEU A 99 1.45 9.21 1.93
CA LEU A 99 2.28 8.19 1.32
C LEU A 99 2.64 8.56 -0.13
N VAL A 100 3.86 8.24 -0.55
CA VAL A 100 4.30 8.32 -1.93
C VAL A 100 4.67 6.92 -2.42
N TRP A 101 4.00 6.44 -3.47
CA TRP A 101 4.42 5.23 -4.16
C TRP A 101 5.43 5.58 -5.25
N MET A 102 6.60 4.95 -5.22
CA MET A 102 7.45 4.87 -6.40
C MET A 102 6.69 4.24 -7.56
N PRO A 103 7.18 4.33 -8.79
CA PRO A 103 6.46 3.85 -9.97
C PRO A 103 5.83 2.47 -9.77
N THR A 104 4.55 2.35 -10.12
CA THR A 104 3.81 1.09 -10.09
C THR A 104 3.61 0.56 -11.51
N PHE A 105 2.52 0.88 -12.19
CA PHE A 105 2.27 0.41 -13.57
C PHE A 105 3.26 0.97 -14.60
N SER A 106 3.91 2.09 -14.31
CA SER A 106 4.97 2.65 -15.13
C SER A 106 6.38 2.17 -14.75
N ALA A 107 6.55 1.39 -13.67
CA ALA A 107 7.86 0.83 -13.34
C ALA A 107 8.36 -0.08 -14.48
N ALA A 108 9.63 0.05 -14.84
CA ALA A 108 10.26 -0.81 -15.85
C ALA A 108 10.10 -2.30 -15.52
N ASN A 109 10.19 -2.63 -14.22
CA ASN A 109 9.96 -3.97 -13.72
C ASN A 109 8.52 -4.45 -14.01
N HIS A 110 7.49 -3.65 -13.69
CA HIS A 110 6.10 -3.99 -13.95
C HIS A 110 5.83 -4.19 -15.45
N ILE A 111 6.32 -3.29 -16.30
CA ILE A 111 6.15 -3.37 -17.75
C ILE A 111 6.77 -4.65 -18.30
N ARG A 112 7.96 -5.06 -17.84
CA ARG A 112 8.58 -6.33 -18.24
C ARG A 112 7.73 -7.53 -17.87
N HIS A 113 7.16 -7.56 -16.65
CA HIS A 113 6.30 -8.65 -16.20
C HIS A 113 4.95 -8.69 -16.93
N SER A 114 4.38 -7.53 -17.25
CA SER A 114 3.08 -7.41 -17.91
C SER A 114 3.14 -7.56 -19.44
N HIS A 115 4.33 -7.62 -20.03
CA HIS A 115 4.52 -7.68 -21.49
C HIS A 115 3.77 -8.85 -22.15
N ARG A 116 3.68 -9.99 -21.48
CA ARG A 116 2.97 -11.19 -21.96
C ARG A 116 1.62 -11.44 -21.28
N ARG A 117 1.27 -10.67 -20.24
CA ARG A 117 0.03 -10.84 -19.47
C ARG A 117 -0.54 -9.45 -19.17
N LYS A 118 -1.69 -9.13 -19.75
CA LYS A 118 -2.47 -7.96 -19.32
C LYS A 118 -3.12 -8.32 -17.98
N TYR A 119 -2.54 -7.89 -16.89
CA TYR A 119 -3.04 -8.20 -15.56
C TYR A 119 -4.41 -7.56 -15.30
N LEU A 120 -4.61 -6.31 -15.70
CA LEU A 120 -5.84 -5.58 -15.42
C LEU A 120 -6.16 -4.66 -16.61
N PRO A 121 -7.30 -4.89 -17.32
CA PRO A 121 -7.68 -4.04 -18.45
C PRO A 121 -8.18 -2.68 -17.97
N THR A 122 -7.93 -1.64 -18.74
CA THR A 122 -8.59 -0.35 -18.66
C THR A 122 -9.88 -0.36 -19.49
N LYS A 123 -10.85 0.51 -19.15
CA LYS A 123 -12.11 0.65 -19.88
C LYS A 123 -11.89 1.05 -21.33
N GLU A 124 -10.92 1.95 -21.53
CA GLU A 124 -10.50 2.44 -22.84
C GLU A 124 -8.99 2.22 -23.03
N PRO A 125 -8.50 2.12 -24.27
CA PRO A 125 -7.08 2.03 -24.53
C PRO A 125 -6.33 3.24 -23.97
N MET A 126 -5.26 2.98 -23.23
CA MET A 126 -4.38 4.01 -22.70
C MET A 126 -3.14 4.18 -23.58
N MET A 127 -2.51 5.34 -23.52
CA MET A 127 -1.19 5.52 -24.13
C MET A 127 -0.22 4.47 -23.56
N PRO A 128 0.67 3.92 -24.41
CA PRO A 128 1.70 3.00 -23.91
C PRO A 128 2.54 3.67 -22.81
N PRO A 129 2.75 3.00 -21.67
CA PRO A 129 3.53 3.58 -20.60
C PRO A 129 5.01 3.67 -21.00
N ARG A 130 5.67 4.76 -20.60
CA ARG A 130 7.14 4.84 -20.59
C ARG A 130 7.66 4.09 -19.38
N ALA A 131 8.66 3.25 -19.55
CA ALA A 131 9.31 2.55 -18.46
C ALA A 131 10.06 3.55 -17.56
N LEU A 132 9.75 3.55 -16.28
CA LEU A 132 10.40 4.37 -15.27
C LEU A 132 11.29 3.48 -14.39
N THR A 133 12.49 3.99 -14.08
CA THR A 133 13.43 3.44 -13.10
C THR A 133 13.77 4.54 -12.09
N VAL A 134 14.22 4.17 -10.91
CA VAL A 134 14.70 5.13 -9.91
C VAL A 134 16.21 5.36 -10.00
N VAL A 135 16.90 4.51 -10.78
CA VAL A 135 18.34 4.58 -11.03
C VAL A 135 18.62 4.86 -12.49
N ASP A 136 19.75 5.48 -12.77
CA ASP A 136 20.30 5.67 -14.11
C ASP A 136 21.05 4.44 -14.62
N ASP A 137 21.70 4.55 -15.78
CA ASP A 137 22.46 3.47 -16.41
C ASP A 137 23.73 3.07 -15.62
N LEU A 138 24.17 3.89 -14.65
CA LEU A 138 25.30 3.60 -13.75
C LEU A 138 24.82 2.98 -12.42
N GLY A 139 23.52 2.88 -12.20
CA GLY A 139 22.94 2.39 -10.96
C GLY A 139 22.79 3.44 -9.86
N GLU A 140 23.05 4.71 -10.17
CA GLU A 140 22.90 5.83 -9.23
C GLU A 140 21.47 6.36 -9.25
N LEU A 141 20.96 6.79 -8.08
CA LEU A 141 19.63 7.37 -8.01
C LEU A 141 19.54 8.68 -8.79
N ILE A 142 18.51 8.80 -9.61
CA ILE A 142 18.25 10.03 -10.38
C ILE A 142 17.88 11.20 -9.45
N ASP A 143 18.19 12.42 -9.86
CA ASP A 143 18.06 13.60 -9.00
C ASP A 143 16.62 13.89 -8.56
N ASP A 144 15.62 13.67 -9.43
CA ASP A 144 14.21 13.83 -9.04
C ASP A 144 13.79 12.86 -7.93
N VAL A 145 14.36 11.65 -7.88
CA VAL A 145 14.15 10.71 -6.76
C VAL A 145 14.68 11.30 -5.47
N LYS A 146 15.90 11.86 -5.49
CA LYS A 146 16.51 12.47 -4.30
C LYS A 146 15.67 13.63 -3.76
N VAL A 147 15.16 14.49 -4.65
CA VAL A 147 14.24 15.59 -4.27
C VAL A 147 12.95 15.04 -3.65
N VAL A 148 12.36 13.99 -4.22
CA VAL A 148 11.17 13.32 -3.65
C VAL A 148 11.46 12.75 -2.28
N LEU A 149 12.63 12.12 -2.06
CA LEU A 149 13.02 11.59 -0.76
C LEU A 149 13.15 12.70 0.30
N ASP A 150 13.73 13.86 -0.07
CA ASP A 150 13.83 15.01 0.82
C ASP A 150 12.44 15.55 1.22
N GLN A 151 11.49 15.58 0.28
CA GLN A 151 10.10 15.97 0.56
C GLN A 151 9.40 14.96 1.49
N ILE A 152 9.59 13.65 1.27
CA ILE A 152 9.04 12.60 2.12
C ILE A 152 9.59 12.71 3.55
N ALA A 153 10.90 12.91 3.69
CA ALA A 153 11.54 13.09 4.99
C ALA A 153 11.00 14.32 5.72
N ALA A 154 10.89 15.46 5.03
CA ALA A 154 10.39 16.72 5.59
C ALA A 154 8.95 16.65 6.09
N GLN A 155 8.13 15.76 5.52
CA GLN A 155 6.71 15.56 5.88
C GLN A 155 6.48 14.36 6.80
N ASP A 156 7.55 13.67 7.22
CA ASP A 156 7.47 12.39 7.96
C ASP A 156 6.47 11.41 7.31
N ALA A 157 6.45 11.39 5.96
CA ALA A 157 5.52 10.60 5.16
C ALA A 157 6.11 9.21 4.85
N VAL A 158 5.26 8.33 4.33
CA VAL A 158 5.66 6.97 3.96
C VAL A 158 6.22 6.94 2.55
N LEU A 159 7.42 6.36 2.39
CA LEU A 159 7.97 5.94 1.12
C LEU A 159 7.56 4.50 0.83
N SER A 160 6.79 4.28 -0.22
CA SER A 160 6.49 2.94 -0.73
C SER A 160 7.34 2.61 -1.95
N ALA A 161 7.91 1.40 -1.99
CA ALA A 161 8.72 0.90 -3.10
C ALA A 161 7.95 0.75 -4.42
N GLY A 162 6.61 0.80 -4.40
CA GLY A 162 5.79 0.61 -5.60
C GLY A 162 5.99 -0.77 -6.23
N HIS A 163 6.22 -0.81 -7.55
CA HIS A 163 6.49 -2.04 -8.29
C HIS A 163 7.94 -2.12 -8.80
N LEU A 164 8.86 -1.45 -8.13
CA LEU A 164 10.28 -1.55 -8.44
C LEU A 164 10.79 -2.98 -8.24
N HIS A 165 11.82 -3.38 -8.95
CA HIS A 165 12.52 -4.62 -8.66
C HIS A 165 13.35 -4.49 -7.38
N ILE A 166 13.58 -5.60 -6.68
CA ILE A 166 14.36 -5.58 -5.43
C ILE A 166 15.73 -4.92 -5.59
N SER A 167 16.39 -5.06 -6.76
CA SER A 167 17.68 -4.42 -7.04
C SER A 167 17.63 -2.88 -7.09
N GLU A 168 16.44 -2.29 -7.30
CA GLU A 168 16.23 -0.84 -7.25
C GLU A 168 15.80 -0.39 -5.84
N ILE A 169 15.18 -1.29 -5.07
CA ILE A 169 14.71 -0.99 -3.71
C ILE A 169 15.89 -0.82 -2.75
N TRP A 170 16.93 -1.60 -2.89
CA TRP A 170 18.13 -1.51 -2.04
C TRP A 170 18.79 -0.13 -2.09
N PRO A 171 19.23 0.39 -3.25
CA PRO A 171 19.80 1.74 -3.31
C PRO A 171 18.80 2.82 -2.91
N LEU A 172 17.50 2.67 -3.27
CA LEU A 172 16.45 3.61 -2.90
C LEU A 172 16.30 3.73 -1.39
N PHE A 173 16.15 2.61 -0.67
CA PHE A 173 15.92 2.63 0.78
C PHE A 173 17.19 3.01 1.57
N THR A 174 18.37 2.66 1.05
CA THR A 174 19.64 3.10 1.63
C THR A 174 19.75 4.64 1.59
N GLU A 175 19.51 5.24 0.44
CA GLU A 175 19.54 6.70 0.28
C GLU A 175 18.40 7.39 1.06
N ALA A 176 17.21 6.79 1.06
CA ALA A 176 16.06 7.30 1.81
C ALA A 176 16.41 7.44 3.31
N LYS A 177 17.01 6.41 3.90
CA LYS A 177 17.47 6.46 5.30
C LYS A 177 18.55 7.51 5.53
N ALA A 178 19.52 7.62 4.62
CA ALA A 178 20.56 8.65 4.70
C ALA A 178 19.99 10.07 4.66
N ARG A 179 18.84 10.27 3.98
CA ARG A 179 18.10 11.55 3.91
C ARG A 179 17.08 11.75 5.03
N GLY A 180 16.99 10.82 5.98
CA GLY A 180 16.10 10.94 7.13
C GLY A 180 14.67 10.42 6.91
N VAL A 181 14.40 9.67 5.85
CA VAL A 181 13.13 8.96 5.69
C VAL A 181 13.08 7.80 6.69
N THR A 182 12.11 7.82 7.58
CA THR A 182 11.95 6.83 8.66
C THR A 182 10.87 5.79 8.37
N ARG A 183 9.93 6.07 7.45
CA ARG A 183 8.73 5.28 7.18
C ARG A 183 8.83 4.60 5.82
N LEU A 184 9.24 3.33 5.82
CA LEU A 184 9.50 2.54 4.61
C LEU A 184 8.48 1.43 4.46
N LEU A 185 7.95 1.25 3.25
CA LEU A 185 6.95 0.24 2.91
C LEU A 185 7.31 -0.51 1.62
N VAL A 186 7.30 -1.83 1.67
CA VAL A 186 7.36 -2.69 0.48
C VAL A 186 6.01 -3.35 0.29
N ASN A 187 5.28 -2.98 -0.76
CA ASN A 187 4.01 -3.61 -1.09
C ASN A 187 4.25 -4.98 -1.75
N HIS A 188 3.44 -5.98 -1.40
CA HIS A 188 3.41 -7.33 -1.98
C HIS A 188 4.80 -7.86 -2.41
N PRO A 189 5.79 -7.96 -1.49
CA PRO A 189 7.19 -8.27 -1.82
C PRO A 189 7.38 -9.60 -2.55
N SER A 190 6.46 -10.55 -2.37
CA SER A 190 6.43 -11.84 -3.06
C SER A 190 5.86 -11.78 -4.49
N PHE A 191 5.30 -10.63 -4.91
CA PHE A 191 4.68 -10.46 -6.22
C PHE A 191 5.35 -9.32 -7.00
N LEU A 192 5.87 -9.59 -8.19
CA LEU A 192 6.58 -8.67 -9.11
C LEU A 192 7.93 -8.15 -8.60
N ILE A 193 8.06 -7.88 -7.31
CA ILE A 193 9.22 -7.23 -6.70
C ILE A 193 10.48 -8.10 -6.81
N GLY A 194 10.31 -9.43 -6.72
CA GLY A 194 11.41 -10.38 -6.78
C GLY A 194 12.21 -10.49 -5.47
N ALA A 195 11.63 -10.06 -4.34
CA ALA A 195 12.26 -10.19 -3.04
C ALA A 195 12.27 -11.64 -2.57
N SER A 196 13.44 -12.16 -2.20
CA SER A 196 13.59 -13.42 -1.49
C SER A 196 13.20 -13.28 -0.01
N HIS A 197 13.05 -14.39 0.70
CA HIS A 197 12.86 -14.36 2.16
C HIS A 197 14.03 -13.69 2.88
N ALA A 198 15.27 -13.86 2.38
CA ALA A 198 16.44 -13.18 2.92
C ALA A 198 16.34 -11.65 2.74
N ASP A 199 15.94 -11.20 1.54
CA ASP A 199 15.70 -9.77 1.30
C ASP A 199 14.61 -9.21 2.23
N MET A 200 13.53 -9.97 2.46
CA MET A 200 12.46 -9.54 3.38
C MET A 200 12.97 -9.41 4.82
N THR A 201 13.78 -10.35 5.29
CA THR A 201 14.40 -10.29 6.61
C THR A 201 15.32 -9.07 6.76
N GLU A 202 16.13 -8.79 5.74
CA GLU A 202 17.05 -7.65 5.73
C GLU A 202 16.30 -6.31 5.65
N LEU A 203 15.28 -6.20 4.79
CA LEU A 203 14.42 -5.01 4.69
C LEU A 203 13.69 -4.74 6.01
N ALA A 204 13.15 -5.78 6.67
CA ALA A 204 12.55 -5.64 8.00
C ALA A 204 13.59 -5.19 9.04
N GLY A 205 14.82 -5.71 8.97
CA GLY A 205 15.95 -5.27 9.80
C GLY A 205 16.36 -3.81 9.58
N MET A 206 16.11 -3.25 8.38
CA MET A 206 16.28 -1.83 8.09
C MET A 206 15.16 -0.96 8.69
N GLY A 207 14.08 -1.55 9.19
CA GLY A 207 12.87 -0.89 9.68
C GLY A 207 11.78 -0.72 8.63
N ALA A 208 11.88 -1.38 7.48
CA ALA A 208 10.81 -1.38 6.49
C ALA A 208 9.66 -2.30 6.92
N TYR A 209 8.43 -1.87 6.63
CA TYR A 209 7.24 -2.72 6.72
C TYR A 209 7.02 -3.46 5.40
N LEU A 210 6.59 -4.72 5.50
CA LEU A 210 6.27 -5.59 4.39
C LEU A 210 4.75 -5.77 4.33
N GLU A 211 4.11 -5.25 3.31
CA GLU A 211 2.68 -5.40 3.10
C GLU A 211 2.40 -6.66 2.30
N HIS A 212 1.68 -7.60 2.88
CA HIS A 212 1.12 -8.76 2.19
C HIS A 212 -0.33 -8.46 1.82
N SER A 213 -0.59 -8.41 0.51
CA SER A 213 -1.87 -7.99 -0.03
C SER A 213 -2.88 -9.13 -0.03
N SER A 214 -4.03 -8.96 0.64
CA SER A 214 -5.06 -10.01 0.76
C SER A 214 -5.60 -10.49 -0.59
N CYS A 215 -5.52 -9.65 -1.65
CA CYS A 215 -5.90 -10.04 -3.01
C CYS A 215 -5.13 -11.26 -3.54
N MET A 216 -3.94 -11.54 -2.98
CA MET A 216 -3.11 -12.67 -3.37
C MET A 216 -3.70 -14.01 -2.91
N TRP A 217 -4.56 -14.01 -1.90
CA TRP A 217 -5.23 -15.20 -1.36
C TRP A 217 -6.73 -15.18 -1.58
N ALA A 218 -7.40 -14.05 -1.39
CA ALA A 218 -8.84 -13.91 -1.53
C ALA A 218 -9.29 -13.59 -2.96
N GLY A 219 -8.41 -13.00 -3.80
CA GLY A 219 -8.73 -12.58 -5.16
C GLY A 219 -8.68 -13.70 -6.19
N VAL A 220 -9.14 -13.39 -7.40
CA VAL A 220 -9.11 -14.33 -8.55
C VAL A 220 -7.68 -14.76 -8.90
N GLN A 221 -6.69 -13.92 -8.60
CA GLN A 221 -5.26 -14.21 -8.80
C GLN A 221 -4.69 -15.12 -7.72
N GLY A 222 -5.38 -15.29 -6.59
CA GLY A 222 -4.91 -15.99 -5.39
C GLY A 222 -4.83 -17.53 -5.50
N ARG A 223 -5.20 -18.10 -6.64
CA ARG A 223 -5.22 -19.57 -6.81
C ARG A 223 -3.84 -20.25 -6.66
N ASN A 224 -2.76 -19.48 -6.69
CA ASN A 224 -1.39 -20.00 -6.57
C ASN A 224 -0.73 -19.68 -5.22
N TYR A 225 -1.45 -19.07 -4.28
CA TYR A 225 -0.93 -18.69 -2.97
C TYR A 225 -1.59 -19.53 -1.89
N THR A 226 -0.79 -20.18 -1.03
CA THR A 226 -1.25 -21.03 0.05
C THR A 226 -1.17 -20.32 1.40
N ALA A 227 -1.88 -20.84 2.39
CA ALA A 227 -1.82 -20.33 3.76
C ALA A 227 -0.39 -20.49 4.35
N GLU A 228 0.25 -21.64 4.10
CA GLU A 228 1.62 -21.92 4.52
C GLU A 228 2.60 -20.92 3.85
N GLY A 229 2.33 -20.54 2.60
CA GLY A 229 3.09 -19.50 1.90
C GLY A 229 2.98 -18.15 2.59
N LEU A 230 1.78 -17.74 3.05
CA LEU A 230 1.60 -16.54 3.84
C LEU A 230 2.40 -16.61 5.15
N LYS A 231 2.31 -17.76 5.84
CA LYS A 231 3.07 -17.93 7.07
C LYS A 231 4.58 -17.78 6.85
N ALA A 232 5.12 -18.39 5.80
CA ALA A 232 6.53 -18.29 5.46
C ALA A 232 6.98 -16.84 5.17
N LEU A 233 6.12 -16.03 4.53
CA LEU A 233 6.37 -14.61 4.29
C LEU A 233 6.36 -13.80 5.60
N ILE A 234 5.39 -14.08 6.49
CA ILE A 234 5.32 -13.46 7.82
C ILE A 234 6.54 -13.86 8.66
N ASP A 235 6.92 -15.13 8.64
CA ASP A 235 8.11 -15.62 9.36
C ASP A 235 9.39 -14.93 8.87
N ALA A 236 9.50 -14.63 7.57
CA ALA A 236 10.66 -13.94 7.00
C ALA A 236 10.76 -12.47 7.43
N GLY A 237 9.65 -11.73 7.45
CA GLY A 237 9.62 -10.32 7.85
C GLY A 237 9.42 -10.10 9.34
N GLY A 238 8.86 -11.07 10.04
CA GLY A 238 8.40 -10.96 11.42
C GLY A 238 7.04 -10.26 11.55
N VAL A 239 6.27 -10.65 12.56
CA VAL A 239 4.95 -10.05 12.86
C VAL A 239 5.06 -8.53 13.03
N ALA A 240 6.10 -8.04 13.70
CA ALA A 240 6.29 -6.63 13.99
C ALA A 240 6.48 -5.74 12.76
N ASN A 241 6.93 -6.31 11.64
CA ASN A 241 7.14 -5.58 10.37
C ASN A 241 6.15 -6.01 9.28
N THR A 242 5.20 -6.88 9.59
CA THR A 242 4.17 -7.31 8.64
C THR A 242 2.95 -6.40 8.71
N ILE A 243 2.45 -5.99 7.54
CA ILE A 243 1.15 -5.33 7.36
C ILE A 243 0.31 -6.18 6.40
N ILE A 244 -0.96 -6.35 6.71
CA ILE A 244 -1.94 -6.93 5.78
C ILE A 244 -2.76 -5.78 5.19
N GLY A 245 -2.58 -5.50 3.91
CA GLY A 245 -3.41 -4.60 3.13
C GLY A 245 -4.37 -5.36 2.22
N SER A 246 -5.35 -4.69 1.65
CA SER A 246 -6.29 -5.40 0.76
C SER A 246 -5.75 -5.59 -0.66
N ASP A 247 -5.26 -4.53 -1.29
CA ASP A 247 -5.00 -4.44 -2.73
C ASP A 247 -6.20 -4.93 -3.56
N LEU A 248 -7.41 -4.71 -3.02
CA LEU A 248 -8.69 -5.12 -3.58
C LEU A 248 -9.53 -3.92 -4.02
N GLY A 249 -10.60 -4.21 -4.77
CA GLY A 249 -11.52 -3.25 -5.39
C GLY A 249 -11.66 -3.41 -6.89
N GLN A 250 -10.96 -4.35 -7.50
CA GLN A 250 -11.07 -4.70 -8.91
C GLN A 250 -12.35 -5.52 -9.14
N VAL A 251 -13.00 -5.32 -10.30
CA VAL A 251 -14.17 -6.12 -10.69
C VAL A 251 -13.80 -7.61 -10.73
N GLY A 252 -14.67 -8.44 -10.15
CA GLY A 252 -14.48 -9.89 -10.08
C GLY A 252 -13.74 -10.37 -8.81
N ASN A 253 -13.16 -9.47 -8.04
CA ASN A 253 -12.55 -9.77 -6.74
C ASN A 253 -13.53 -9.49 -5.59
N PRO A 254 -13.25 -9.99 -4.37
CA PRO A 254 -13.91 -9.55 -3.16
C PRO A 254 -13.75 -8.04 -2.93
N THR A 255 -14.57 -7.45 -2.04
CA THR A 255 -14.32 -6.09 -1.56
C THR A 255 -13.10 -6.05 -0.63
N PRO A 256 -12.52 -4.87 -0.35
CA PRO A 256 -11.44 -4.73 0.62
C PRO A 256 -11.75 -5.36 1.97
N VAL A 257 -12.93 -5.10 2.52
CA VAL A 257 -13.37 -5.64 3.82
C VAL A 257 -13.57 -7.17 3.77
N GLU A 258 -14.17 -7.69 2.70
CA GLU A 258 -14.30 -9.14 2.48
C GLU A 258 -12.92 -9.82 2.43
N GLY A 259 -11.95 -9.20 1.74
CA GLY A 259 -10.59 -9.71 1.65
C GLY A 259 -9.84 -9.71 2.98
N LEU A 260 -9.98 -8.66 3.78
CA LEU A 260 -9.41 -8.61 5.13
C LEU A 260 -10.03 -9.67 6.03
N ARG A 261 -11.36 -9.85 6.01
CA ARG A 261 -12.04 -10.92 6.75
C ARG A 261 -11.52 -12.30 6.37
N TYR A 262 -11.31 -12.54 5.08
CA TYR A 262 -10.77 -13.81 4.58
C TYR A 262 -9.38 -14.08 5.15
N VAL A 263 -8.47 -13.10 5.08
CA VAL A 263 -7.09 -13.28 5.58
C VAL A 263 -7.05 -13.37 7.10
N ILE A 264 -7.90 -12.65 7.85
CA ILE A 264 -8.01 -12.81 9.31
C ILE A 264 -8.38 -14.26 9.64
N GLY A 265 -9.36 -14.86 8.94
CA GLY A 265 -9.71 -16.27 9.11
C GLY A 265 -8.52 -17.19 8.86
N MET A 266 -7.77 -16.95 7.79
CA MET A 266 -6.56 -17.70 7.46
C MET A 266 -5.47 -17.57 8.54
N LEU A 267 -5.24 -16.37 9.09
CA LEU A 267 -4.28 -16.16 10.17
C LEU A 267 -4.67 -16.92 11.46
N ILE A 268 -5.97 -16.95 11.77
CA ILE A 268 -6.49 -17.75 12.89
C ILE A 268 -6.19 -19.25 12.66
N ASP A 269 -6.48 -19.76 11.46
CA ASP A 269 -6.26 -21.17 11.11
C ASP A 269 -4.76 -21.54 11.10
N LEU A 270 -3.88 -20.57 10.80
CA LEU A 270 -2.41 -20.70 10.88
C LEU A 270 -1.89 -20.65 12.33
N GLY A 271 -2.74 -20.36 13.31
CA GLY A 271 -2.39 -20.38 14.73
C GLY A 271 -1.81 -19.08 15.27
N PHE A 272 -1.94 -17.95 14.57
CA PHE A 272 -1.55 -16.63 15.11
C PHE A 272 -2.50 -16.22 16.26
N GLY A 273 -1.93 -15.62 17.29
CA GLY A 273 -2.69 -15.04 18.41
C GLY A 273 -3.44 -13.77 18.00
N ASP A 274 -4.46 -13.40 18.79
CA ASP A 274 -5.27 -12.18 18.51
C ASP A 274 -4.41 -10.91 18.50
N ASP A 275 -3.42 -10.80 19.38
CA ASP A 275 -2.51 -9.66 19.44
C ASP A 275 -1.62 -9.56 18.19
N ASP A 276 -1.10 -10.69 17.70
CA ASP A 276 -0.32 -10.74 16.47
C ASP A 276 -1.17 -10.35 15.25
N ILE A 277 -2.41 -10.87 15.19
CA ILE A 277 -3.35 -10.53 14.12
C ILE A 277 -3.66 -9.04 14.16
N ARG A 278 -4.02 -8.48 15.32
CA ARG A 278 -4.28 -7.03 15.48
C ARG A 278 -3.07 -6.18 15.11
N ALA A 279 -1.86 -6.63 15.45
CA ALA A 279 -0.63 -5.93 15.04
C ALA A 279 -0.53 -5.88 13.50
N MET A 280 -0.71 -7.02 12.81
CA MET A 280 -0.54 -7.10 11.36
C MET A 280 -1.65 -6.40 10.56
N ILE A 281 -2.91 -6.40 11.04
CA ILE A 281 -4.03 -5.81 10.29
C ILE A 281 -4.30 -4.33 10.64
N GLY A 282 -3.66 -3.78 11.68
CA GLY A 282 -3.93 -2.40 12.12
C GLY A 282 -2.77 -1.74 12.83
N GLY A 283 -2.22 -2.34 13.89
CA GLY A 283 -1.22 -1.72 14.76
C GLY A 283 0.05 -1.29 14.02
N ASN A 284 0.60 -2.16 13.17
CA ASN A 284 1.80 -1.85 12.39
C ASN A 284 1.53 -0.77 11.33
N ALA A 285 0.36 -0.82 10.69
CA ALA A 285 -0.07 0.22 9.78
C ALA A 285 -0.22 1.57 10.48
N ALA A 286 -0.81 1.60 11.69
CA ALA A 286 -0.94 2.82 12.49
C ALA A 286 0.43 3.43 12.83
N LYS A 287 1.41 2.61 13.24
CA LYS A 287 2.80 3.05 13.48
C LYS A 287 3.43 3.62 12.21
N LEU A 288 3.31 2.90 11.08
CA LEU A 288 3.88 3.31 9.80
C LEU A 288 3.37 4.69 9.36
N ILE A 289 2.07 4.98 9.52
CA ILE A 289 1.47 6.25 9.07
C ILE A 289 1.36 7.32 10.17
N GLY A 290 1.88 7.05 11.39
CA GLY A 290 1.92 7.99 12.49
C GLY A 290 0.58 8.24 13.19
N LEU A 291 -0.43 7.38 13.04
CA LEU A 291 -1.72 7.52 13.72
C LEU A 291 -1.64 7.27 15.23
N ASP A 292 -0.66 6.53 15.73
CA ASP A 292 -0.50 6.29 17.16
C ASP A 292 -0.06 7.56 17.90
N ALA A 293 0.85 8.34 17.31
CA ALA A 293 1.28 9.62 17.87
C ALA A 293 0.15 10.67 17.91
N GLU A 294 -0.78 10.66 16.93
CA GLU A 294 -1.94 11.54 16.92
C GLU A 294 -2.94 11.19 18.06
N ALA A 295 -3.08 9.89 18.39
CA ALA A 295 -3.95 9.46 19.49
C ALA A 295 -3.40 9.89 20.87
N GLU A 296 -2.07 9.84 21.06
CA GLU A 296 -1.44 10.31 22.30
C GLU A 296 -1.55 11.82 22.46
N THR A 297 -1.44 12.59 21.39
CA THR A 297 -1.58 14.06 21.43
C THR A 297 -3.02 14.50 21.72
N ALA A 298 -4.02 13.76 21.22
CA ALA A 298 -5.45 14.04 21.50
C ALA A 298 -5.88 13.70 22.93
N LEU A 299 -5.14 12.84 23.65
CA LEU A 299 -5.39 12.50 25.06
C LEU A 299 -4.77 13.51 26.03
N VAL A 300 -3.86 14.36 25.55
CA VAL A 300 -3.15 15.37 26.37
C VAL A 300 -3.73 16.78 26.16
N ALA A 301 -4.61 16.98 25.18
CA ALA A 301 -5.28 18.23 24.86
C ALA A 301 -6.74 18.23 25.37
#